data_e7aad78406911a07a2a106caea497025
#
_entry.id   e7aad78406911a07a2a106caea497025
#
_cell.length_a   1.000
_cell.length_b   1.000
_cell.length_c   1.000
_cell.angle_alpha   90.00
_cell.angle_beta   90.00
_cell.angle_gamma   90.00
#
_symmetry.space_group_name_H-M   'P 1'
#
loop_
_entity.id
_entity.type
_entity.pdbx_description
1 polymer ?
#
loop_
_entity_poly.entity_id
_entity_poly.type
_entity_poly.pdbx_seq_one_letter_code
_entity_poly.pdbx_strand_id
1 'polypeptide(L)'
;MKIFAAIVILIFSFSAATGQKLKDAPGPVKKGFAEKYKGATPGKWQQEGEEYLTTTKVDGVSWEVSFDGNGKWLESEKKVSASEVPEPVKTALKEMLKDGWKLSGWNEEQTPEYTLAYEAMMHKGKESKEVVFAPTGKFLKEEK
;
A
#
# COMPACT_ATOMS: atom_id res chain seq x y z
N MET A 1 -17.85 -20.06 -21.92
CA MET A 1 -16.40 -19.84 -21.82
C MET A 1 -16.18 -18.68 -20.85
N LYS A 2 -15.82 -18.98 -19.61
CA LYS A 2 -15.58 -17.94 -18.59
C LYS A 2 -14.15 -17.44 -18.77
N ILE A 3 -14.01 -16.20 -19.22
CA ILE A 3 -12.73 -15.53 -19.29
C ILE A 3 -12.37 -15.12 -17.85
N PHE A 4 -11.46 -15.88 -17.25
CA PHE A 4 -10.78 -15.43 -16.03
C PHE A 4 -9.87 -14.29 -16.44
N ALA A 5 -10.27 -13.07 -16.12
CA ALA A 5 -9.33 -11.96 -16.11
C ALA A 5 -8.30 -12.27 -15.02
N ALA A 6 -7.09 -12.58 -15.42
CA ALA A 6 -5.96 -12.65 -14.50
C ALA A 6 -5.76 -11.23 -13.95
N ILE A 7 -6.16 -11.03 -12.71
CA ILE A 7 -5.76 -9.85 -11.95
C ILE A 7 -4.26 -10.04 -11.73
N VAL A 8 -3.47 -9.28 -12.46
CA VAL A 8 -2.05 -9.13 -12.16
C VAL A 8 -1.98 -8.29 -10.88
N ILE A 9 -1.88 -8.98 -9.76
CA ILE A 9 -1.59 -8.35 -8.48
C ILE A 9 -0.12 -7.98 -8.56
N LEU A 10 0.17 -6.70 -8.80
CA LEU A 10 1.52 -6.18 -8.69
C LEU A 10 1.84 -6.06 -7.20
N ILE A 11 2.92 -6.69 -6.84
CA ILE A 11 3.46 -6.85 -5.50
C ILE A 11 4.11 -5.54 -5.09
N PHE A 12 3.51 -4.83 -4.14
CA PHE A 12 4.18 -3.77 -3.40
C PHE A 12 5.03 -4.41 -2.30
N SER A 13 6.25 -4.78 -2.66
CA SER A 13 7.25 -5.00 -1.62
C SER A 13 7.72 -3.62 -1.17
N PHE A 14 7.48 -3.26 0.07
CA PHE A 14 8.20 -2.18 0.73
C PHE A 14 9.66 -2.60 0.87
N SER A 15 10.30 -2.82 -0.27
CA SER A 15 11.73 -3.00 -0.37
C SER A 15 12.34 -1.61 -0.39
N ALA A 16 13.02 -1.26 0.68
CA ALA A 16 13.81 -0.05 0.72
C ALA A 16 14.60 0.09 -0.59
N ALA A 17 14.19 1.05 -1.43
CA ALA A 17 14.99 1.66 -2.47
C ALA A 17 15.36 0.82 -3.71
N THR A 18 14.40 0.30 -4.47
CA THR A 18 14.66 -0.06 -5.87
C THR A 18 13.84 0.75 -6.88
N GLY A 19 12.96 1.63 -6.41
CA GLY A 19 12.25 2.53 -7.30
C GLY A 19 13.20 3.52 -8.00
N GLN A 20 13.08 3.64 -9.33
CA GLN A 20 13.83 4.65 -10.06
C GLN A 20 13.29 6.03 -9.69
N LYS A 21 14.16 6.89 -9.14
CA LYS A 21 13.82 8.29 -8.89
C LYS A 21 13.58 9.00 -10.21
N LEU A 22 12.42 9.64 -10.35
CA LEU A 22 12.05 10.40 -11.53
C LEU A 22 12.21 11.89 -11.25
N LYS A 23 12.60 12.63 -12.29
CA LYS A 23 12.58 14.10 -12.24
C LYS A 23 11.12 14.59 -12.17
N ASP A 24 10.21 13.92 -12.88
CA ASP A 24 8.78 14.23 -12.92
C ASP A 24 7.98 12.98 -13.35
N ALA A 25 6.69 12.91 -12.99
CA ALA A 25 5.81 11.86 -13.44
C ALA A 25 5.21 12.17 -14.82
N PRO A 26 4.77 11.14 -15.57
CA PRO A 26 4.04 11.32 -16.82
C PRO A 26 2.79 12.20 -16.65
N GLY A 27 2.41 12.90 -17.72
CA GLY A 27 1.24 13.80 -17.71
C GLY A 27 -0.04 13.16 -17.20
N PRO A 28 -0.44 11.94 -17.66
CA PRO A 28 -1.62 11.24 -17.14
C PRO A 28 -1.54 10.97 -15.62
N VAL A 29 -0.38 10.59 -15.11
CA VAL A 29 -0.17 10.33 -13.68
C VAL A 29 -0.33 11.61 -12.85
N LYS A 30 0.27 12.72 -13.29
CA LYS A 30 0.08 14.04 -12.64
C LYS A 30 -1.39 14.48 -12.63
N LYS A 31 -2.10 14.23 -13.73
CA LYS A 31 -3.54 14.51 -13.82
C LYS A 31 -4.32 13.66 -12.83
N GLY A 32 -4.08 12.34 -12.79
CA GLY A 32 -4.73 11.43 -11.86
C GLY A 32 -4.50 11.82 -10.40
N PHE A 33 -3.27 12.20 -10.06
CA PHE A 33 -2.94 12.72 -8.74
C PHE A 33 -3.75 13.98 -8.40
N ALA A 34 -3.78 14.96 -9.29
CA ALA A 34 -4.47 16.23 -9.05
C ALA A 34 -6.00 16.05 -8.92
N GLU A 35 -6.57 15.07 -9.63
CA GLU A 35 -8.00 14.74 -9.53
C GLU A 35 -8.33 14.04 -8.20
N LYS A 36 -7.47 13.12 -7.76
CA LYS A 36 -7.66 12.34 -6.52
C LYS A 36 -7.38 13.17 -5.26
N TYR A 37 -6.31 13.96 -5.29
CA TYR A 37 -5.81 14.74 -4.14
C TYR A 37 -5.87 16.23 -4.44
N LYS A 38 -7.08 16.76 -4.62
CA LYS A 38 -7.32 18.18 -4.96
C LYS A 38 -6.66 19.12 -3.96
N GLY A 39 -5.80 20.00 -4.46
CA GLY A 39 -5.09 21.00 -3.65
C GLY A 39 -3.88 20.47 -2.91
N ALA A 40 -3.57 19.17 -2.95
CA ALA A 40 -2.35 18.61 -2.39
C ALA A 40 -1.17 18.75 -3.37
N THR A 41 0.04 18.75 -2.82
CA THR A 41 1.28 18.80 -3.59
C THR A 41 1.98 17.45 -3.52
N PRO A 42 2.35 16.84 -4.67
CA PRO A 42 3.13 15.62 -4.65
C PRO A 42 4.57 15.91 -4.20
N GLY A 43 5.18 14.95 -3.53
CA GLY A 43 6.61 14.91 -3.27
C GLY A 43 7.40 14.49 -4.51
N LYS A 44 8.54 13.86 -4.28
CA LYS A 44 9.33 13.28 -5.38
C LYS A 44 8.66 12.02 -5.91
N TRP A 45 8.60 11.92 -7.23
CA TRP A 45 8.09 10.74 -7.88
C TRP A 45 9.13 9.63 -7.97
N GLN A 46 8.67 8.41 -7.87
CA GLN A 46 9.43 7.19 -8.09
C GLN A 46 8.65 6.30 -9.05
N GLN A 47 9.34 5.45 -9.78
CA GLN A 47 8.73 4.44 -10.62
C GLN A 47 9.19 3.06 -10.15
N GLU A 48 8.23 2.19 -9.87
CA GLU A 48 8.45 0.78 -9.55
C GLU A 48 7.64 -0.08 -10.53
N GLY A 49 8.35 -0.77 -11.43
CA GLY A 49 7.70 -1.48 -12.52
C GLY A 49 6.86 -0.54 -13.39
N GLU A 50 5.57 -0.78 -13.44
CA GLU A 50 4.61 0.05 -14.19
C GLU A 50 3.87 1.08 -13.33
N GLU A 51 4.24 1.18 -12.06
CA GLU A 51 3.60 2.06 -11.09
C GLU A 51 4.41 3.31 -10.78
N TYR A 52 3.71 4.38 -10.49
CA TYR A 52 4.27 5.68 -10.13
C TYR A 52 3.84 6.05 -8.72
N LEU A 53 4.84 6.25 -7.86
CA LEU A 53 4.65 6.50 -6.43
C LEU A 53 5.10 7.89 -6.06
N THR A 54 4.41 8.49 -5.12
CA THR A 54 4.85 9.73 -4.46
C THR A 54 4.29 9.79 -3.05
N THR A 55 4.87 10.66 -2.24
CA THR A 55 4.29 11.01 -0.94
C THR A 55 3.52 12.33 -1.06
N THR A 56 2.43 12.46 -0.33
CA THR A 56 1.68 13.71 -0.22
C THR A 56 1.15 13.89 1.20
N LYS A 57 0.75 15.11 1.55
CA LYS A 57 0.08 15.40 2.82
C LYS A 57 -1.38 15.73 2.58
N VAL A 58 -2.24 15.04 3.31
CA VAL A 58 -3.68 15.34 3.37
C VAL A 58 -4.02 15.60 4.83
N ASP A 59 -4.55 16.77 5.14
CA ASP A 59 -4.88 17.22 6.51
C ASP A 59 -3.70 17.07 7.49
N GLY A 60 -2.48 17.35 7.00
CA GLY A 60 -1.25 17.24 7.79
C GLY A 60 -0.68 15.84 7.95
N VAL A 61 -1.40 14.80 7.49
CA VAL A 61 -0.97 13.40 7.54
C VAL A 61 -0.24 13.05 6.24
N SER A 62 0.90 12.40 6.36
CA SER A 62 1.69 11.93 5.21
C SER A 62 1.15 10.59 4.71
N TRP A 63 0.89 10.54 3.40
CA TRP A 63 0.46 9.36 2.67
C TRP A 63 1.46 9.03 1.57
N GLU A 64 1.74 7.75 1.37
CA GLU A 64 2.32 7.25 0.14
C GLU A 64 1.18 6.85 -0.79
N VAL A 65 1.26 7.24 -2.06
CA VAL A 65 0.19 7.06 -3.01
C VAL A 65 0.74 6.55 -4.33
N SER A 66 0.00 5.65 -4.99
CA SER A 66 0.42 5.06 -6.25
C SER A 66 -0.63 5.16 -7.35
N PHE A 67 -0.14 5.21 -8.57
CA PHE A 67 -0.92 5.32 -9.80
C PHE A 67 -0.33 4.44 -10.89
N ASP A 68 -1.15 3.92 -11.79
CA ASP A 68 -0.66 3.31 -13.02
C ASP A 68 -0.22 4.39 -14.03
N GLY A 69 0.40 3.97 -15.13
CA GLY A 69 0.89 4.87 -16.19
C GLY A 69 -0.21 5.69 -16.89
N ASN A 70 -1.47 5.30 -16.77
CA ASN A 70 -2.62 6.03 -17.29
C ASN A 70 -3.20 7.04 -16.28
N GLY A 71 -2.63 7.12 -15.08
CA GLY A 71 -3.07 8.00 -14.02
C GLY A 71 -4.24 7.46 -13.20
N LYS A 72 -4.56 6.16 -13.32
CA LYS A 72 -5.52 5.52 -12.44
C LYS A 72 -4.91 5.34 -11.06
N TRP A 73 -5.58 5.82 -10.02
CA TRP A 73 -5.18 5.59 -8.64
C TRP A 73 -5.28 4.09 -8.30
N LEU A 74 -4.23 3.57 -7.69
CA LEU A 74 -4.12 2.18 -7.28
C LEU A 74 -4.25 2.04 -5.76
N GLU A 75 -3.51 2.84 -5.00
CA GLU A 75 -3.40 2.66 -3.56
C GLU A 75 -2.99 3.95 -2.84
N SER A 76 -3.33 4.03 -1.57
CA SER A 76 -2.83 5.03 -0.63
C SER A 76 -2.55 4.36 0.70
N GLU A 77 -1.37 4.62 1.24
CA GLU A 77 -0.93 4.06 2.52
C GLU A 77 -0.43 5.16 3.46
N LYS A 78 -0.65 4.96 4.74
CA LYS A 78 -0.01 5.72 5.81
C LYS A 78 0.39 4.82 6.96
N LYS A 79 1.51 5.15 7.59
CA LYS A 79 1.94 4.47 8.82
C LYS A 79 0.96 4.76 9.95
N VAL A 80 0.63 3.73 10.70
CA VAL A 80 -0.20 3.84 11.90
C VAL A 80 0.47 3.12 13.08
N SER A 81 0.15 3.57 14.28
CA SER A 81 0.58 2.90 15.51
C SER A 81 -0.30 1.68 15.80
N ALA A 82 0.22 0.74 16.59
CA ALA A 82 -0.56 -0.44 17.02
C ALA A 82 -1.84 -0.07 17.78
N SER A 83 -1.89 1.10 18.43
CA SER A 83 -3.09 1.59 19.13
C SER A 83 -4.22 2.02 18.19
N GLU A 84 -3.91 2.33 16.92
CA GLU A 84 -4.89 2.70 15.90
C GLU A 84 -5.46 1.47 15.18
N VAL A 85 -4.79 0.31 15.32
CA VAL A 85 -5.23 -0.95 14.67
C VAL A 85 -6.32 -1.61 15.51
N PRO A 86 -7.46 -2.01 14.91
CA PRO A 86 -8.54 -2.68 15.63
C PRO A 86 -8.11 -4.02 16.26
N GLU A 87 -8.67 -4.35 17.43
CA GLU A 87 -8.38 -5.61 18.12
C GLU A 87 -8.64 -6.87 17.27
N PRO A 88 -9.71 -6.96 16.46
CA PRO A 88 -9.91 -8.11 15.58
C PRO A 88 -8.75 -8.34 14.60
N VAL A 89 -8.15 -7.27 14.09
CA VAL A 89 -6.99 -7.34 13.17
C VAL A 89 -5.76 -7.85 13.91
N LYS A 90 -5.48 -7.30 15.10
CA LYS A 90 -4.35 -7.76 15.94
C LYS A 90 -4.51 -9.22 16.36
N THR A 91 -5.73 -9.64 16.64
CA THR A 91 -6.06 -11.04 16.98
C THR A 91 -5.81 -11.97 15.78
N ALA A 92 -6.26 -11.60 14.59
CA ALA A 92 -6.03 -12.38 13.37
C ALA A 92 -4.53 -12.51 13.06
N LEU A 93 -3.75 -11.44 13.25
CA LEU A 93 -2.30 -11.48 13.03
C LEU A 93 -1.57 -12.44 13.98
N LYS A 94 -2.00 -12.57 15.23
CA LYS A 94 -1.34 -13.44 16.23
C LYS A 94 -1.16 -14.87 15.74
N GLU A 95 -2.12 -15.40 14.96
CA GLU A 95 -2.01 -16.74 14.41
C GLU A 95 -0.87 -16.86 13.37
N MET A 96 -0.60 -15.79 12.62
CA MET A 96 0.46 -15.76 11.61
C MET A 96 1.86 -15.54 12.18
N LEU A 97 1.97 -15.04 13.40
CA LEU A 97 3.25 -14.84 14.08
C LEU A 97 3.82 -16.12 14.72
N LYS A 98 3.04 -17.21 14.77
CA LYS A 98 3.46 -18.47 15.43
C LYS A 98 4.66 -19.15 14.80
N ASP A 99 4.88 -18.97 13.50
CA ASP A 99 5.94 -19.63 12.74
C ASP A 99 7.28 -18.86 12.71
N GLY A 100 7.51 -18.01 13.70
CA GLY A 100 8.74 -17.22 13.81
C GLY A 100 8.73 -15.93 13.00
N TRP A 101 7.60 -15.54 12.42
CA TRP A 101 7.41 -14.22 11.85
C TRP A 101 7.33 -13.16 12.93
N LYS A 102 7.88 -11.99 12.65
CA LYS A 102 7.86 -10.83 13.55
C LYS A 102 7.21 -9.66 12.86
N LEU A 103 6.39 -8.92 13.58
CA LEU A 103 5.79 -7.69 13.11
C LEU A 103 6.85 -6.56 13.08
N SER A 104 6.94 -5.85 11.97
CA SER A 104 7.81 -4.68 11.81
C SER A 104 7.04 -3.36 11.96
N GLY A 105 5.76 -3.36 11.63
CA GLY A 105 4.92 -2.17 11.70
C GLY A 105 3.56 -2.37 11.07
N TRP A 106 2.78 -1.30 11.05
CA TRP A 106 1.44 -1.25 10.50
C TRP A 106 1.26 -0.08 9.55
N ASN A 107 0.53 -0.30 8.48
CA ASN A 107 -0.04 0.74 7.63
C ASN A 107 -1.57 0.67 7.64
N GLU A 108 -2.21 1.80 7.44
CA GLU A 108 -3.58 1.87 6.95
C GLU A 108 -3.50 1.94 5.42
N GLU A 109 -4.31 1.13 4.75
CA GLU A 109 -4.33 0.99 3.29
C GLU A 109 -5.71 1.30 2.74
N GLN A 110 -5.75 1.99 1.61
CA GLN A 110 -6.95 2.30 0.84
C GLN A 110 -6.71 1.94 -0.62
N THR A 111 -7.64 1.26 -1.25
CA THR A 111 -7.61 0.90 -2.68
C THR A 111 -8.99 1.12 -3.31
N PRO A 112 -9.13 0.97 -4.64
CA PRO A 112 -10.46 0.96 -5.28
C PRO A 112 -11.40 -0.13 -4.77
N GLU A 113 -10.86 -1.22 -4.20
CA GLU A 113 -11.65 -2.37 -3.72
C GLU A 113 -12.13 -2.19 -2.27
N TYR A 114 -11.37 -1.48 -1.45
CA TYR A 114 -11.72 -1.21 -0.05
C TYR A 114 -11.22 0.16 0.39
N THR A 115 -12.07 0.86 1.14
CA THR A 115 -11.79 2.22 1.61
C THR A 115 -10.94 2.26 2.88
N LEU A 116 -10.82 1.13 3.57
CA LEU A 116 -10.04 0.99 4.80
C LEU A 116 -9.63 -0.47 4.99
N ALA A 117 -8.34 -0.68 5.09
CA ALA A 117 -7.74 -1.94 5.51
C ALA A 117 -6.50 -1.65 6.37
N TYR A 118 -5.98 -2.68 7.00
CA TYR A 118 -4.76 -2.61 7.82
C TYR A 118 -3.76 -3.63 7.31
N GLU A 119 -2.59 -3.15 6.99
CA GLU A 119 -1.47 -3.94 6.53
C GLU A 119 -0.48 -4.16 7.66
N ALA A 120 -0.15 -5.42 7.92
CA ALA A 120 0.92 -5.83 8.81
C ALA A 120 2.18 -6.12 8.03
N MET A 121 3.22 -5.33 8.22
CA MET A 121 4.55 -5.61 7.67
C MET A 121 5.27 -6.62 8.56
N MET A 122 5.68 -7.74 8.01
CA MET A 122 6.26 -8.86 8.75
C MET A 122 7.62 -9.27 8.18
N HIS A 123 8.49 -9.79 9.04
CA HIS A 123 9.78 -10.34 8.63
C HIS A 123 10.12 -11.63 9.39
N LYS A 124 10.89 -12.49 8.72
CA LYS A 124 11.47 -13.71 9.28
C LYS A 124 12.87 -13.93 8.70
N GLY A 125 13.90 -13.61 9.46
CA GLY A 125 15.26 -13.56 8.92
C GLY A 125 15.38 -12.52 7.81
N LYS A 126 15.70 -12.96 6.60
CA LYS A 126 15.80 -12.10 5.39
C LYS A 126 14.52 -12.04 4.58
N GLU A 127 13.52 -12.82 4.92
CA GLU A 127 12.22 -12.82 4.26
C GLU A 127 11.34 -11.72 4.84
N SER A 128 10.56 -11.06 3.98
CA SER A 128 9.54 -10.11 4.37
C SER A 128 8.23 -10.43 3.66
N LYS A 129 7.13 -10.07 4.28
CA LYS A 129 5.81 -10.12 3.67
C LYS A 129 4.90 -9.09 4.29
N GLU A 130 3.86 -8.76 3.55
CA GLU A 130 2.79 -7.87 3.96
C GLU A 130 1.48 -8.63 3.98
N VAL A 131 0.70 -8.46 5.03
CA VAL A 131 -0.58 -9.16 5.19
C VAL A 131 -1.66 -8.13 5.48
N VAL A 132 -2.68 -8.10 4.64
CA VAL A 132 -3.73 -7.09 4.70
C VAL A 132 -5.01 -7.69 5.25
N PHE A 133 -5.64 -6.96 6.17
CA PHE A 133 -6.88 -7.31 6.85
C PHE A 133 -7.92 -6.21 6.71
N ALA A 134 -9.18 -6.60 6.53
CA ALA A 134 -10.30 -5.70 6.79
C ALA A 134 -10.35 -5.32 8.29
N PRO A 135 -10.99 -4.21 8.67
CA PRO A 135 -11.12 -3.80 10.08
C PRO A 135 -11.74 -4.86 11.00
N THR A 136 -12.48 -5.79 10.43
CA THR A 136 -13.09 -6.93 11.14
C THR A 136 -12.11 -8.06 11.49
N GLY A 137 -10.86 -7.98 11.00
CA GLY A 137 -9.87 -9.05 11.11
C GLY A 137 -9.95 -10.10 9.97
N LYS A 138 -10.85 -9.90 9.01
CA LYS A 138 -10.91 -10.76 7.82
C LYS A 138 -9.65 -10.58 6.99
N PHE A 139 -8.96 -11.69 6.69
CA PHE A 139 -7.83 -11.71 5.74
C PHE A 139 -8.28 -11.27 4.34
N LEU A 140 -7.54 -10.37 3.72
CA LEU A 140 -7.80 -9.88 2.36
C LEU A 140 -6.76 -10.38 1.36
N LYS A 141 -5.48 -10.16 1.64
CA LYS A 141 -4.37 -10.57 0.76
C LYS A 141 -3.05 -10.74 1.54
N GLU A 142 -2.10 -11.45 0.93
CA GLU A 142 -0.70 -11.52 1.35
C GLU A 142 0.19 -11.17 0.15
N GLU A 143 1.20 -10.36 0.39
CA GLU A 143 2.20 -9.96 -0.60
C GLU A 143 3.61 -10.32 -0.08
N LYS A 144 4.52 -10.66 -1.01
CA LYS A 144 5.91 -11.07 -0.71
C LYS A 144 6.89 -10.22 -1.47
#